data_d54be955505aedb1a1258c1de154e43a
#
_entry.id   d54be955505aedb1a1258c1de154e43a
#
_cell.length_a   1.000
_cell.length_b   1.000
_cell.length_c   1.000
_cell.angle_alpha   90.00
_cell.angle_beta   90.00
_cell.angle_gamma   90.00
#
_symmetry.space_group_name_H-M   'P 1'
#
loop_
_entity.id
_entity.type
_entity.pdbx_description
1 polymer ?
#
loop_
_entity_poly.entity_id
_entity_poly.type
_entity_poly.pdbx_seq_one_letter_code
_entity_poly.pdbx_strand_id
1 'polypeptide(L)'
;MKRSKFNLSNYKLLTCDMGQLIPCGLTEVLPGDTIQQATSALVRVSPLLAPVMHPVHIRIHHWFVPHRLVWEDWEDFITGGPDGLNASQF
;
A
#
# COMPACT_ATOMS: atom_id res chain seq x y z
N MET A 1 15.33 23.60 -6.26
CA MET A 1 14.82 22.47 -7.04
C MET A 1 13.32 22.60 -7.22
N LYS A 2 12.88 22.54 -8.44
CA LYS A 2 11.44 22.55 -8.72
C LYS A 2 10.82 21.21 -8.38
N ARG A 3 9.68 21.24 -7.72
CA ARG A 3 8.88 20.05 -7.44
C ARG A 3 7.55 20.16 -8.16
N SER A 4 7.13 19.05 -8.73
CA SER A 4 5.83 18.95 -9.37
C SER A 4 4.94 18.00 -8.58
N LYS A 5 3.65 18.28 -8.58
CA LYS A 5 2.66 17.42 -7.97
C LYS A 5 2.04 16.55 -9.04
N PHE A 6 1.90 15.27 -8.73
CA PHE A 6 1.22 14.32 -9.59
C PHE A 6 -0.01 13.79 -8.88
N ASN A 7 -1.08 13.67 -9.60
CA ASN A 7 -2.30 13.08 -9.08
C ASN A 7 -2.25 11.58 -9.29
N LEU A 8 -2.14 10.82 -8.21
CA LEU A 8 -2.11 9.36 -8.23
C LEU A 8 -3.45 8.77 -7.77
N SER A 9 -4.50 9.55 -7.80
CA SER A 9 -5.82 9.11 -7.34
C SER A 9 -6.30 7.91 -8.13
N ASN A 10 -6.82 6.94 -7.44
CA ASN A 10 -7.38 5.73 -8.04
C ASN A 10 -8.54 5.23 -7.18
N TYR A 11 -9.23 4.24 -7.68
CA TYR A 11 -10.22 3.54 -6.91
C TYR A 11 -10.02 2.04 -7.04
N LYS A 12 -10.55 1.31 -6.09
CA LYS A 12 -10.46 -0.14 -6.07
C LYS A 12 -11.78 -0.72 -5.59
N LEU A 13 -12.20 -1.78 -6.26
CA LEU A 13 -13.36 -2.56 -5.86
C LEU A 13 -12.87 -3.88 -5.30
N LEU A 14 -13.34 -4.24 -4.13
CA LEU A 14 -12.94 -5.48 -3.49
C LEU A 14 -14.06 -6.01 -2.60
N THR A 15 -13.95 -7.27 -2.25
CA THR A 15 -14.81 -7.92 -1.28
C THR A 15 -13.98 -8.50 -0.17
N CYS A 16 -14.55 -8.52 1.03
CA CYS A 16 -13.85 -9.08 2.18
C CYS A 16 -14.84 -9.62 3.19
N ASP A 17 -14.36 -10.50 4.05
CA ASP A 17 -15.10 -10.98 5.20
C ASP A 17 -14.73 -10.16 6.43
N MET A 18 -15.63 -10.14 7.41
CA MET A 18 -15.34 -9.48 8.68
C MET A 18 -14.19 -10.18 9.40
N GLY A 19 -13.36 -9.39 10.06
CA GLY A 19 -12.21 -9.91 10.79
C GLY A 19 -10.98 -10.21 9.97
N GLN A 20 -11.03 -9.97 8.66
CA GLN A 20 -9.88 -10.17 7.80
C GLN A 20 -9.16 -8.86 7.51
N LEU A 21 -7.84 -8.94 7.43
CA LEU A 21 -6.99 -7.84 7.00
C LEU A 21 -6.72 -8.02 5.50
N ILE A 22 -7.20 -7.08 4.69
CA ILE A 22 -7.21 -7.22 3.24
C ILE A 22 -6.44 -6.06 2.61
N PRO A 23 -5.53 -6.33 1.64
CA PRO A 23 -4.86 -5.26 0.93
C PRO A 23 -5.87 -4.46 0.10
N CYS A 24 -5.89 -3.15 0.29
CA CYS A 24 -6.81 -2.28 -0.42
C CYS A 24 -6.12 -1.23 -1.27
N GLY A 25 -4.81 -1.13 -1.23
CA GLY A 25 -4.10 -0.19 -2.08
C GLY A 25 -2.60 -0.30 -1.94
N LEU A 26 -1.91 0.18 -2.94
CA LEU A 26 -0.46 0.23 -2.98
C LEU A 26 -0.03 1.49 -3.72
N THR A 27 0.94 2.18 -3.18
CA THR A 27 1.54 3.33 -3.83
C THR A 27 3.05 3.22 -3.74
N GLU A 28 3.72 3.31 -4.88
CA GLU A 28 5.18 3.35 -4.91
C GLU A 28 5.67 4.73 -4.48
N VAL A 29 6.73 4.74 -3.69
CA VAL A 29 7.33 5.98 -3.19
C VAL A 29 8.81 5.96 -3.53
N LEU A 30 9.27 7.00 -4.19
CA LEU A 30 10.67 7.19 -4.51
C LEU A 30 11.36 8.02 -3.44
N PRO A 31 12.69 7.93 -3.33
CA PRO A 31 13.42 8.79 -2.39
C PRO A 31 13.13 10.26 -2.62
N GLY A 32 12.87 10.99 -1.56
CA GLY A 32 12.56 12.41 -1.61
C GLY A 32 11.11 12.76 -1.93
N ASP A 33 10.25 11.77 -2.14
CA ASP A 33 8.84 12.01 -2.39
C ASP A 33 8.08 12.32 -1.12
N THR A 34 7.09 13.18 -1.25
CA THR A 34 6.12 13.47 -0.21
C THR A 34 4.74 13.08 -0.72
N ILE A 35 4.05 12.25 0.05
CA ILE A 35 2.73 11.75 -0.32
C ILE A 35 1.69 12.38 0.60
N GLN A 36 0.65 12.94 0.00
CA GLN A 36 -0.55 13.36 0.70
C GLN A 36 -1.69 12.44 0.28
N GLN A 37 -2.38 11.90 1.26
CA GLN A 37 -3.40 10.89 1.00
C GLN A 37 -4.71 11.23 1.70
N ALA A 38 -5.80 11.07 0.97
CA ALA A 38 -7.14 11.07 1.52
C ALA A 38 -7.88 9.85 0.98
N THR A 39 -8.57 9.14 1.86
CA THR A 39 -9.24 7.91 1.50
C THR A 39 -10.73 8.04 1.79
N SER A 40 -11.55 7.63 0.83
CA SER A 40 -12.99 7.50 1.00
C SER A 40 -13.41 6.07 0.71
N ALA A 41 -14.35 5.56 1.48
CA ALA A 41 -14.82 4.20 1.30
C ALA A 41 -16.34 4.16 1.29
N LEU A 42 -16.90 3.38 0.37
CA LEU A 42 -18.30 3.02 0.36
C LEU A 42 -18.40 1.52 0.62
N VAL A 43 -19.11 1.14 1.66
CA VAL A 43 -19.21 -0.25 2.08
C VAL A 43 -20.65 -0.72 1.96
N ARG A 44 -20.82 -1.89 1.35
CA ARG A 44 -22.12 -2.57 1.25
C ARG A 44 -21.99 -3.95 1.84
N VAL A 45 -22.96 -4.35 2.60
CA VAL A 45 -23.04 -5.73 3.08
C VAL A 45 -23.86 -6.57 2.11
N SER A 46 -23.50 -7.84 1.99
CA SER A 46 -24.30 -8.80 1.23
C SER A 46 -25.65 -9.02 1.89
N PRO A 47 -26.67 -9.46 1.13
CA PRO A 47 -27.95 -9.80 1.74
C PRO A 47 -27.77 -10.83 2.85
N LEU A 48 -28.38 -10.56 4.00
CA LEU A 48 -28.28 -11.39 5.20
C LEU A 48 -29.62 -12.05 5.49
N LEU A 49 -29.56 -13.25 6.05
CA LEU A 49 -30.78 -13.93 6.52
C LEU A 49 -31.43 -13.20 7.68
N ALA A 50 -30.63 -12.52 8.49
CA ALA A 50 -31.09 -11.71 9.61
C ALA A 50 -30.38 -10.36 9.58
N PRO A 51 -31.03 -9.26 10.04
CA PRO A 51 -30.37 -7.96 10.04
C PRO A 51 -29.20 -7.92 11.01
N VAL A 52 -28.17 -7.15 10.66
CA VAL A 52 -27.08 -6.84 11.57
C VAL A 52 -27.59 -5.84 12.61
N MET A 53 -27.56 -6.22 13.87
CA MET A 53 -28.09 -5.41 14.96
C MET A 53 -27.02 -4.55 15.62
N HIS A 54 -25.78 -4.55 15.08
CA HIS A 54 -24.64 -3.87 15.67
C HIS A 54 -23.99 -2.95 14.64
N PRO A 55 -23.33 -1.88 15.09
CA PRO A 55 -22.54 -1.03 14.17
C PRO A 55 -21.36 -1.79 13.60
N VAL A 56 -20.99 -1.44 12.38
CA VAL A 56 -19.81 -2.00 11.70
C VAL A 56 -18.73 -0.93 11.71
N HIS A 57 -17.55 -1.32 12.17
CA HIS A 57 -16.39 -0.46 12.22
C HIS A 57 -15.39 -0.88 11.14
N ILE A 58 -14.86 0.11 10.45
CA ILE A 58 -13.86 -0.11 9.41
C ILE A 58 -12.62 0.66 9.81
N ARG A 59 -11.47 0.00 9.71
CA ARG A 59 -10.18 0.62 9.94
C ARG A 59 -9.33 0.45 8.70
N ILE A 60 -8.75 1.54 8.24
CA ILE A 60 -7.81 1.55 7.13
C ILE A 60 -6.43 1.83 7.71
N HIS A 61 -5.52 0.88 7.52
CA HIS A 61 -4.17 0.98 8.04
C HIS A 61 -3.23 1.36 6.91
N HIS A 62 -2.35 2.30 7.19
CA HIS A 62 -1.34 2.74 6.24
C HIS A 62 0.02 2.26 6.72
N TRP A 63 0.76 1.61 5.83
CA TRP A 63 2.06 1.02 6.15
C TRP A 63 3.10 1.58 5.22
N PHE A 64 4.22 1.99 5.78
CA PHE A 64 5.41 2.30 5.02
C PHE A 64 6.36 1.10 5.09
N VAL A 65 6.70 0.54 3.93
CA VAL A 65 7.54 -0.66 3.85
C VAL A 65 8.74 -0.35 2.97
N PRO A 66 9.93 -0.14 3.55
CA PRO A 66 11.15 -0.01 2.76
C PRO A 66 11.50 -1.31 2.05
N HIS A 67 12.04 -1.21 0.85
CA HIS A 67 12.44 -2.39 0.08
C HIS A 67 13.49 -3.23 0.81
N ARG A 68 14.38 -2.60 1.57
CA ARG A 68 15.42 -3.32 2.34
C ARG A 68 14.85 -4.29 3.36
N LEU A 69 13.61 -4.10 3.80
CA LEU A 69 12.95 -4.98 4.76
C LEU A 69 12.36 -6.22 4.12
N VAL A 70 12.00 -6.15 2.85
CA VAL A 70 11.37 -7.26 2.14
C VAL A 70 12.32 -7.95 1.17
N TRP A 71 13.46 -7.35 0.90
CA TRP A 71 14.49 -7.91 0.03
C TRP A 71 15.87 -7.61 0.58
N GLU A 72 16.58 -8.64 1.01
CA GLU A 72 17.87 -8.51 1.70
C GLU A 72 18.94 -7.89 0.81
N ASP A 73 18.92 -8.20 -0.48
CA ASP A 73 19.93 -7.75 -1.43
C ASP A 73 19.63 -6.39 -2.06
N TRP A 74 18.65 -5.66 -1.50
CA TRP A 74 18.24 -4.40 -2.09
C TRP A 74 19.37 -3.39 -2.21
N GLU A 75 20.18 -3.25 -1.17
CA GLU A 75 21.28 -2.29 -1.19
C GLU A 75 22.31 -2.62 -2.28
N ASP A 76 22.68 -3.89 -2.40
CA ASP A 76 23.62 -4.34 -3.43
C ASP A 76 23.04 -4.17 -4.82
N PHE A 77 21.76 -4.44 -4.97
CA PHE A 77 21.08 -4.28 -6.25
C PHE A 77 21.05 -2.82 -6.71
N ILE A 78 20.70 -1.89 -5.82
CA ILE A 78 20.49 -0.49 -6.20
C ILE A 78 21.81 0.26 -6.38
N THR A 79 22.85 -0.13 -5.64
CA THR A 79 24.16 0.52 -5.69
C THR A 79 25.18 -0.23 -6.52
N GLY A 80 24.92 -1.48 -6.89
CA GLY A 80 25.85 -2.35 -7.57
C GLY A 80 26.88 -3.00 -6.65
N GLY A 81 26.80 -2.78 -5.33
CA GLY A 81 27.75 -3.27 -4.35
C GLY A 81 28.98 -2.39 -4.19
N PRO A 82 29.95 -2.79 -3.35
CA PRO A 82 31.13 -1.97 -3.07
C PRO A 82 31.97 -1.66 -4.31
N ASP A 83 32.05 -2.57 -5.25
CA ASP A 83 32.81 -2.41 -6.49
C ASP A 83 31.96 -2.01 -7.69
N GLY A 84 30.67 -1.81 -7.48
CA GLY A 84 29.72 -1.50 -8.56
C GLY A 84 29.47 -2.63 -9.53
N LEU A 85 29.89 -3.84 -9.19
CA LEU A 85 29.82 -5.02 -10.08
C LEU A 85 28.84 -6.08 -9.60
N ASN A 86 28.28 -5.94 -8.41
CA ASN A 86 27.29 -6.89 -7.91
C ASN A 86 25.95 -6.74 -8.64
N ALA A 87 25.40 -7.87 -9.03
CA ALA A 87 24.06 -7.95 -9.60
C ALA A 87 23.27 -8.97 -8.81
N SER A 88 22.20 -8.52 -8.16
CA SER A 88 21.24 -9.40 -7.49
C SER A 88 20.12 -9.76 -8.45
N GLN A 89 19.62 -10.97 -8.32
CA GLN A 89 18.48 -11.45 -9.08
C GLN A 89 17.26 -11.61 -8.17
N PHE A 90 16.12 -11.36 -8.73
CA PHE A 90 14.83 -11.58 -8.04
C PHE A 90 14.58 -13.06 -7.80
#